data_84ac8de48564366e02d3a52475b3e052
#
_entry.id   84ac8de48564366e02d3a52475b3e052
#
_cell.length_a   1.000
_cell.length_b   1.000
_cell.length_c   1.000
_cell.angle_alpha   90.00
_cell.angle_beta   90.00
_cell.angle_gamma   90.00
#
_symmetry.space_group_name_H-M   'P 1'
#
loop_
_entity.id
_entity.type
_entity.pdbx_description
1 polymer ?
#
loop_
_entity_poly.entity_id
_entity_poly.type
_entity_poly.pdbx_seq_one_letter_code
_entity_poly.pdbx_strand_id
1 'polypeptide(L)'
;MDALSETLRVMRLVGAIFINAKFTAPWCYQSPHAADAAPILEPGSERVVIFHLITEGGCWVELEGRPPLQLTAGDAVIFPHGDAHRMASEPGLVPERGARLDEVLSRRPRHLVYGGGGATTRLLCGYGACDARLARMLLSGMPALARVNVRGSNAGIWLEASVRYALAEARSPRPGGAGVLAKLAEVLFIEMLRLHMNEPVPSGSGRTGWLAGVGDRVVGAALQALHAKPAAPWTLEELARVAGSSRSVLAERFAQIVGVAPMQYLTQWRMLLASQLLRSGQGSLAQIADEVGYQTDTAFSRAFRREYGLPPAAWRRSQGAAASV
;
A
#
# COMPACT_ATOMS: atom_id res chain seq x y z
N MET A 1 11.30 13.33 11.39
CA MET A 1 10.63 12.08 10.98
C MET A 1 11.05 11.81 9.53
N ASP A 2 11.26 10.57 9.11
CA ASP A 2 11.63 10.26 7.72
C ASP A 2 10.42 10.32 6.77
N ALA A 3 10.68 10.41 5.46
CA ALA A 3 9.63 10.56 4.45
C ALA A 3 8.64 9.38 4.43
N LEU A 4 9.12 8.14 4.67
CA LEU A 4 8.26 6.96 4.71
C LEU A 4 7.29 7.04 5.90
N SER A 5 7.79 7.36 7.09
CA SER A 5 6.98 7.53 8.31
C SER A 5 5.92 8.62 8.13
N GLU A 6 6.26 9.77 7.51
CA GLU A 6 5.28 10.83 7.22
C GLU A 6 4.22 10.37 6.22
N THR A 7 4.64 9.69 5.16
CA THR A 7 3.71 9.17 4.15
C THR A 7 2.76 8.14 4.75
N LEU A 8 3.26 7.21 5.56
CA LEU A 8 2.44 6.19 6.22
C LEU A 8 1.47 6.81 7.25
N ARG A 9 1.88 7.86 7.97
CA ARG A 9 1.00 8.61 8.89
C ARG A 9 -0.18 9.25 8.13
N VAL A 10 0.09 9.78 6.95
CA VAL A 10 -0.90 10.39 6.06
C VAL A 10 -1.76 9.32 5.38
N MET A 11 -1.24 8.13 5.15
CA MET A 11 -1.86 7.08 4.34
C MET A 11 -3.13 6.48 4.96
N ARG A 12 -3.36 6.60 6.26
CA ARG A 12 -4.52 6.01 6.94
C ARG A 12 -4.91 4.67 6.31
N LEU A 13 -4.09 3.65 6.53
CA LEU A 13 -4.46 2.29 6.17
C LEU A 13 -5.72 1.93 6.98
N VAL A 14 -6.85 1.89 6.29
CA VAL A 14 -8.13 1.50 6.89
C VAL A 14 -8.46 0.11 6.40
N GLY A 15 -8.95 -0.72 7.30
CA GLY A 15 -9.39 -2.06 6.99
C GLY A 15 -8.25 -3.04 6.86
N ALA A 16 -8.34 -4.09 7.59
CA ALA A 16 -7.50 -5.24 7.40
C ALA A 16 -8.32 -6.46 7.76
N ILE A 17 -8.59 -7.27 6.77
CA ILE A 17 -9.23 -8.55 6.99
C ILE A 17 -8.17 -9.60 6.87
N PHE A 18 -8.03 -10.37 7.93
CA PHE A 18 -7.24 -11.57 7.89
C PHE A 18 -8.14 -12.74 7.53
N ILE A 19 -7.92 -13.30 6.36
CA ILE A 19 -8.43 -14.63 6.03
C ILE A 19 -7.32 -15.60 6.41
N ASN A 20 -7.59 -16.43 7.42
CA ASN A 20 -6.76 -17.56 7.74
C ASN A 20 -7.25 -18.74 6.90
N ALA A 21 -6.55 -19.02 5.82
CA ALA A 21 -6.89 -20.11 4.92
C ALA A 21 -6.03 -21.33 5.19
N LYS A 22 -6.67 -22.50 5.26
CA LYS A 22 -6.04 -23.82 5.23
C LYS A 22 -6.47 -24.52 3.94
N PHE A 23 -5.51 -24.71 3.05
CA PHE A 23 -5.73 -25.47 1.82
C PHE A 23 -5.06 -26.83 1.90
N THR A 24 -5.64 -27.82 1.22
CA THR A 24 -5.06 -29.16 1.08
C THR A 24 -5.03 -29.54 -0.40
N ALA A 25 -3.88 -29.96 -0.92
CA ALA A 25 -3.70 -30.28 -2.34
C ALA A 25 -4.66 -31.39 -2.83
N PRO A 26 -5.15 -31.38 -4.09
CA PRO A 26 -5.05 -30.26 -5.01
C PRO A 26 -6.00 -29.11 -4.64
N TRP A 27 -5.58 -27.87 -4.88
CA TRP A 27 -6.42 -26.68 -4.69
C TRP A 27 -5.99 -25.54 -5.62
N CYS A 28 -6.94 -24.69 -5.97
CA CYS A 28 -6.69 -23.44 -6.70
C CYS A 28 -7.67 -22.38 -6.22
N TYR A 29 -7.16 -21.20 -5.91
CA TYR A 29 -7.91 -20.03 -5.47
C TYR A 29 -7.68 -18.86 -6.43
N GLN A 30 -8.76 -18.20 -6.85
CA GLN A 30 -8.73 -17.01 -7.71
C GLN A 30 -9.03 -15.77 -6.87
N SER A 31 -8.07 -14.86 -6.76
CA SER A 31 -8.31 -13.51 -6.26
C SER A 31 -8.75 -12.61 -7.42
N PRO A 32 -9.87 -11.89 -7.29
CA PRO A 32 -10.30 -10.94 -8.31
C PRO A 32 -9.35 -9.72 -8.35
N HIS A 33 -9.52 -8.88 -9.35
CA HIS A 33 -8.87 -7.57 -9.36
C HIS A 33 -9.30 -6.76 -8.13
N ALA A 34 -8.37 -6.00 -7.55
CA ALA A 34 -8.63 -5.24 -6.31
C ALA A 34 -9.76 -4.20 -6.47
N ALA A 35 -9.99 -3.68 -7.67
CA ALA A 35 -11.13 -2.81 -7.96
C ALA A 35 -12.48 -3.51 -7.76
N ASP A 36 -12.57 -4.81 -8.08
CA ASP A 36 -13.77 -5.62 -7.89
C ASP A 36 -13.91 -6.08 -6.44
N ALA A 37 -12.79 -6.22 -5.73
CA ALA A 37 -12.76 -6.62 -4.32
C ALA A 37 -13.01 -5.45 -3.36
N ALA A 38 -12.62 -4.22 -3.71
CA ALA A 38 -12.70 -3.06 -2.85
C ALA A 38 -14.12 -2.78 -2.31
N PRO A 39 -15.21 -2.82 -3.11
CA PRO A 39 -16.56 -2.58 -2.59
C PRO A 39 -17.01 -3.61 -1.55
N ILE A 40 -16.44 -4.83 -1.59
CA ILE A 40 -16.77 -5.93 -0.67
C ILE A 40 -15.90 -5.86 0.59
N LEU A 41 -14.61 -5.59 0.41
CA LEU A 41 -13.62 -5.56 1.48
C LEU A 41 -13.72 -4.31 2.34
N GLU A 42 -13.84 -3.16 1.69
CA GLU A 42 -13.89 -1.84 2.32
C GLU A 42 -14.82 -0.91 1.54
N PRO A 43 -16.13 -0.94 1.81
CA PRO A 43 -17.10 -0.07 1.16
C PRO A 43 -16.71 1.42 1.28
N GLY A 44 -16.69 2.12 0.16
CA GLY A 44 -16.28 3.52 0.08
C GLY A 44 -14.77 3.74 -0.14
N SER A 45 -13.97 2.67 -0.19
CA SER A 45 -12.56 2.76 -0.58
C SER A 45 -12.39 2.71 -2.09
N GLU A 46 -11.53 3.60 -2.61
CA GLU A 46 -11.22 3.64 -4.04
C GLU A 46 -10.20 2.56 -4.45
N ARG A 47 -9.40 2.09 -3.48
CA ARG A 47 -8.32 1.14 -3.76
C ARG A 47 -7.96 0.29 -2.55
N VAL A 48 -7.75 -0.99 -2.81
CA VAL A 48 -7.17 -1.92 -1.84
C VAL A 48 -5.87 -2.50 -2.39
N VAL A 49 -4.93 -2.76 -1.51
CA VAL A 49 -3.68 -3.47 -1.79
C VAL A 49 -3.77 -4.82 -1.10
N ILE A 50 -3.69 -5.89 -1.88
CA ILE A 50 -3.82 -7.26 -1.37
C ILE A 50 -2.43 -7.83 -1.09
N PHE A 51 -2.31 -8.57 -0.01
CA PHE A 51 -1.11 -9.35 0.30
C PHE A 51 -1.46 -10.73 0.85
N HIS A 52 -0.56 -11.69 0.64
CA HIS A 52 -0.64 -13.04 1.20
C HIS A 52 0.68 -13.41 1.85
N LEU A 53 0.63 -14.04 3.02
CA LEU A 53 1.78 -14.59 3.72
C LEU A 53 1.60 -16.11 3.86
N ILE A 54 2.57 -16.88 3.37
CA ILE A 54 2.59 -18.33 3.53
C ILE A 54 3.13 -18.67 4.92
N THR A 55 2.30 -19.25 5.76
CA THR A 55 2.67 -19.59 7.14
C THR A 55 3.09 -21.06 7.32
N GLU A 56 2.61 -21.96 6.43
CA GLU A 56 2.93 -23.38 6.42
C GLU A 56 2.86 -23.92 4.98
N GLY A 57 3.74 -24.88 4.66
CA GLY A 57 3.77 -25.54 3.36
C GLY A 57 4.29 -24.63 2.24
N GLY A 58 3.72 -24.75 1.06
CA GLY A 58 4.08 -23.97 -0.12
C GLY A 58 2.96 -23.98 -1.15
N CYS A 59 3.06 -23.06 -2.11
CA CYS A 59 2.12 -22.96 -3.23
C CYS A 59 2.77 -22.24 -4.40
N TRP A 60 2.03 -22.11 -5.47
CA TRP A 60 2.38 -21.31 -6.64
C TRP A 60 1.45 -20.10 -6.74
N VAL A 61 2.01 -18.96 -7.12
CA VAL A 61 1.24 -17.78 -7.52
C VAL A 61 1.40 -17.55 -9.01
N GLU A 62 0.30 -17.29 -9.68
CA GLU A 62 0.24 -17.02 -11.11
C GLU A 62 -0.39 -15.66 -11.35
N LEU A 63 0.30 -14.86 -12.15
CA LEU A 63 -0.15 -13.56 -12.65
C LEU A 63 -0.18 -13.62 -14.17
N GLU A 64 -1.20 -13.06 -14.78
CA GLU A 64 -1.34 -13.05 -16.24
C GLU A 64 -0.10 -12.46 -16.92
N GLY A 65 0.39 -13.15 -17.96
CA GLY A 65 1.57 -12.75 -18.72
C GLY A 65 2.91 -12.96 -18.00
N ARG A 66 2.94 -13.65 -16.85
CA ARG A 66 4.17 -13.94 -16.09
C ARG A 66 4.33 -15.43 -15.80
N PRO A 67 5.57 -15.91 -15.70
CA PRO A 67 5.79 -17.29 -15.27
C PRO A 67 5.30 -17.50 -13.83
N PRO A 68 4.79 -18.70 -13.50
CA PRO A 68 4.42 -19.06 -12.13
C PRO A 68 5.60 -18.89 -11.17
N LEU A 69 5.31 -18.34 -9.98
CA LEU A 69 6.30 -18.16 -8.92
C LEU A 69 5.99 -19.11 -7.76
N GLN A 70 6.97 -19.92 -7.38
CA GLN A 70 6.86 -20.80 -6.22
C GLN A 70 7.07 -20.02 -4.92
N LEU A 71 6.20 -20.26 -3.94
CA LEU A 71 6.23 -19.66 -2.62
C LEU A 71 6.34 -20.78 -1.57
N THR A 72 7.06 -20.49 -0.50
CA THR A 72 7.26 -21.38 0.65
C THR A 72 6.91 -20.65 1.94
N ALA A 73 6.78 -21.40 3.03
CA ALA A 73 6.51 -20.82 4.34
C ALA A 73 7.55 -19.76 4.73
N GLY A 74 7.08 -18.57 5.06
CA GLY A 74 7.86 -17.36 5.29
C GLY A 74 7.86 -16.39 4.11
N ASP A 75 7.42 -16.82 2.92
CA ASP A 75 7.26 -15.89 1.80
C ASP A 75 5.96 -15.10 1.93
N ALA A 76 6.05 -13.80 1.72
CA ALA A 76 4.91 -12.92 1.54
C ALA A 76 4.92 -12.35 0.12
N VAL A 77 3.74 -12.20 -0.46
CA VAL A 77 3.54 -11.53 -1.75
C VAL A 77 2.59 -10.36 -1.59
N ILE A 78 2.93 -9.27 -2.25
CA ILE A 78 2.12 -8.06 -2.30
C ILE A 78 1.72 -7.82 -3.75
N PHE A 79 0.47 -7.40 -3.99
CA PHE A 79 -0.05 -6.98 -5.29
C PHE A 79 -0.30 -5.46 -5.27
N PRO A 80 0.74 -4.64 -5.50
CA PRO A 80 0.67 -3.19 -5.29
C PRO A 80 -0.33 -2.50 -6.20
N HIS A 81 -0.56 -3.08 -7.39
CA HIS A 81 -1.47 -2.52 -8.40
C HIS A 81 -2.85 -3.15 -8.37
N GLY A 82 -3.05 -4.16 -7.51
CA GLY A 82 -4.32 -4.82 -7.34
C GLY A 82 -4.65 -5.83 -8.43
N ASP A 83 -3.63 -6.38 -9.09
CA ASP A 83 -3.80 -7.34 -10.18
C ASP A 83 -4.52 -8.61 -9.71
N ALA A 84 -5.44 -9.10 -10.54
CA ALA A 84 -6.06 -10.40 -10.34
C ALA A 84 -4.99 -11.50 -10.43
N HIS A 85 -5.05 -12.47 -9.53
CA HIS A 85 -4.05 -13.52 -9.46
C HIS A 85 -4.64 -14.85 -9.00
N ARG A 86 -3.93 -15.93 -9.32
CA ARG A 86 -4.26 -17.28 -8.84
C ARG A 86 -3.20 -17.74 -7.87
N MET A 87 -3.65 -18.49 -6.85
CA MET A 87 -2.78 -19.24 -5.96
C MET A 87 -3.21 -20.70 -5.99
N ALA A 88 -2.26 -21.62 -6.13
CA ALA A 88 -2.56 -23.03 -6.32
C ALA A 88 -1.48 -23.94 -5.73
N SER A 89 -1.85 -25.19 -5.43
CA SER A 89 -0.89 -26.22 -4.99
C SER A 89 0.11 -26.58 -6.11
N GLU A 90 -0.29 -26.45 -7.36
CA GLU A 90 0.50 -26.72 -8.55
C GLU A 90 0.17 -25.72 -9.66
N PRO A 91 1.11 -25.41 -10.58
CA PRO A 91 0.84 -24.51 -11.68
C PRO A 91 -0.24 -25.08 -12.62
N GLY A 92 -1.02 -24.18 -13.23
CA GLY A 92 -2.00 -24.51 -14.25
C GLY A 92 -3.32 -25.11 -13.75
N LEU A 93 -3.50 -25.25 -12.43
CA LEU A 93 -4.80 -25.65 -11.88
C LEU A 93 -5.85 -24.55 -12.14
N VAL A 94 -7.09 -24.99 -12.38
CA VAL A 94 -8.24 -24.10 -12.59
C VAL A 94 -9.05 -24.00 -11.29
N PRO A 95 -9.50 -22.79 -10.89
CA PRO A 95 -10.32 -22.61 -9.70
C PRO A 95 -11.64 -23.36 -9.83
N GLU A 96 -11.99 -24.17 -8.85
CA GLU A 96 -13.32 -24.75 -8.75
C GLU A 96 -14.35 -23.69 -8.33
N ARG A 97 -15.63 -23.92 -8.66
CA ARG A 97 -16.74 -23.07 -8.21
C ARG A 97 -16.80 -23.08 -6.67
N GLY A 98 -16.84 -21.90 -6.06
CA GLY A 98 -16.88 -21.74 -4.60
C GLY A 98 -15.59 -21.31 -3.93
N ALA A 99 -14.47 -21.19 -4.67
CA ALA A 99 -13.22 -20.61 -4.19
C ALA A 99 -13.09 -19.11 -4.53
N ARG A 100 -14.20 -18.40 -4.65
CA ARG A 100 -14.23 -16.96 -4.98
C ARG A 100 -14.23 -16.10 -3.72
N LEU A 101 -13.60 -14.95 -3.79
CA LEU A 101 -13.44 -14.03 -2.66
C LEU A 101 -14.79 -13.58 -2.05
N ASP A 102 -15.78 -13.27 -2.89
CA ASP A 102 -17.12 -12.89 -2.46
C ASP A 102 -17.83 -13.96 -1.63
N GLU A 103 -17.68 -15.23 -2.03
CA GLU A 103 -18.23 -16.37 -1.29
C GLU A 103 -17.49 -16.60 0.03
N VAL A 104 -16.16 -16.43 0.02
CA VAL A 104 -15.32 -16.58 1.23
C VAL A 104 -15.63 -15.50 2.25
N LEU A 105 -15.82 -14.25 1.80
CA LEU A 105 -16.08 -13.09 2.67
C LEU A 105 -17.50 -13.08 3.24
N SER A 106 -18.47 -13.67 2.55
CA SER A 106 -19.85 -13.81 3.05
C SER A 106 -19.97 -14.79 4.21
N ARG A 107 -19.01 -15.69 4.38
CA ARG A 107 -18.99 -16.70 5.45
C ARG A 107 -18.29 -16.14 6.69
N ARG A 108 -18.96 -16.18 7.86
CA ARG A 108 -18.37 -15.92 9.19
C ARG A 108 -18.27 -17.24 9.95
N PRO A 109 -17.15 -17.59 10.62
CA PRO A 109 -15.89 -16.85 10.75
C PRO A 109 -15.05 -16.92 9.46
N ARG A 110 -14.19 -15.94 9.25
CA ARG A 110 -13.30 -15.80 8.09
C ARG A 110 -12.16 -16.84 8.10
N HIS A 111 -12.51 -18.07 8.27
CA HIS A 111 -11.60 -19.21 8.22
C HIS A 111 -12.00 -20.08 7.04
N LEU A 112 -11.15 -20.10 6.03
CA LEU A 112 -11.36 -20.87 4.82
C LEU A 112 -10.62 -22.22 4.95
N VAL A 113 -11.35 -23.32 4.85
CA VAL A 113 -10.80 -24.66 4.70
C VAL A 113 -11.28 -25.20 3.37
N TYR A 114 -10.34 -25.57 2.49
CA TYR A 114 -10.67 -26.01 1.14
C TYR A 114 -9.59 -26.93 0.57
N GLY A 115 -9.97 -27.86 -0.30
CA GLY A 115 -9.05 -28.70 -1.10
C GLY A 115 -9.29 -30.18 -1.01
N GLY A 116 -8.40 -30.95 -1.66
CA GLY A 116 -8.53 -32.40 -1.92
C GLY A 116 -8.01 -33.33 -0.85
N GLY A 117 -7.53 -32.83 0.31
CA GLY A 117 -7.08 -33.67 1.44
C GLY A 117 -5.60 -34.06 1.42
N GLY A 118 -4.82 -33.61 0.44
CA GLY A 118 -3.37 -33.84 0.36
C GLY A 118 -2.52 -32.87 1.21
N ALA A 119 -1.35 -32.53 0.72
CA ALA A 119 -0.40 -31.65 1.41
C ALA A 119 -1.03 -30.33 1.84
N THR A 120 -0.77 -29.91 3.08
CA THR A 120 -1.36 -28.71 3.67
C THR A 120 -0.56 -27.45 3.31
N THR A 121 -1.25 -26.41 2.90
CA THR A 121 -0.74 -25.03 2.80
C THR A 121 -1.60 -24.12 3.68
N ARG A 122 -0.97 -23.28 4.49
CA ARG A 122 -1.66 -22.23 5.25
C ARG A 122 -1.23 -20.86 4.78
N LEU A 123 -2.21 -20.01 4.54
CA LEU A 123 -1.96 -18.62 4.19
C LEU A 123 -2.69 -17.67 5.12
N LEU A 124 -2.06 -16.53 5.37
CA LEU A 124 -2.68 -15.36 5.92
C LEU A 124 -2.89 -14.37 4.79
N CYS A 125 -4.14 -14.03 4.49
CA CYS A 125 -4.48 -13.02 3.51
C CYS A 125 -4.93 -11.75 4.20
N GLY A 126 -4.40 -10.62 3.77
CA GLY A 126 -4.78 -9.30 4.24
C GLY A 126 -4.93 -8.30 3.11
N TYR A 127 -5.54 -7.18 3.41
CA TYR A 127 -5.58 -6.03 2.52
C TYR A 127 -5.39 -4.75 3.32
N GLY A 128 -4.90 -3.72 2.61
CA GLY A 128 -4.90 -2.34 3.08
C GLY A 128 -5.69 -1.47 2.12
N ALA A 129 -6.66 -0.74 2.65
CA ALA A 129 -7.38 0.27 1.89
C ALA A 129 -6.77 1.64 2.15
N CYS A 130 -6.55 2.42 1.10
CA CYS A 130 -5.99 3.75 1.20
C CYS A 130 -6.45 4.63 0.03
N ASP A 131 -6.18 5.94 0.15
CA ASP A 131 -6.40 6.89 -0.94
C ASP A 131 -5.67 6.44 -2.21
N ALA A 132 -6.38 6.41 -3.35
CA ALA A 132 -5.85 5.91 -4.61
C ALA A 132 -4.66 6.72 -5.14
N ARG A 133 -4.58 8.02 -4.82
CA ARG A 133 -3.46 8.89 -5.23
C ARG A 133 -2.22 8.59 -4.41
N LEU A 134 -2.42 8.46 -3.09
CA LEU A 134 -1.33 8.09 -2.18
C LEU A 134 -0.79 6.70 -2.50
N ALA A 135 -1.68 5.73 -2.76
CA ALA A 135 -1.26 4.40 -3.20
C ALA A 135 -0.46 4.45 -4.50
N ARG A 136 -0.91 5.21 -5.50
CA ARG A 136 -0.17 5.39 -6.75
C ARG A 136 1.21 6.00 -6.51
N MET A 137 1.29 7.02 -5.67
CA MET A 137 2.57 7.66 -5.36
C MET A 137 3.53 6.70 -4.64
N LEU A 138 3.08 6.06 -3.56
CA LEU A 138 3.90 5.18 -2.73
C LEU A 138 4.34 3.92 -3.47
N LEU A 139 3.41 3.30 -4.20
CA LEU A 139 3.61 1.99 -4.82
C LEU A 139 4.04 2.08 -6.29
N SER A 140 4.19 3.31 -6.83
CA SER A 140 4.75 3.51 -8.17
C SER A 140 6.15 2.89 -8.27
N GLY A 141 6.42 2.21 -9.35
CA GLY A 141 7.70 1.53 -9.56
C GLY A 141 7.83 0.16 -8.86
N MET A 142 6.87 -0.24 -8.02
CA MET A 142 6.82 -1.63 -7.55
C MET A 142 6.40 -2.56 -8.70
N PRO A 143 6.92 -3.80 -8.75
CA PRO A 143 6.46 -4.78 -9.73
C PRO A 143 4.99 -5.16 -9.45
N ALA A 144 4.28 -5.68 -10.46
CA ALA A 144 2.89 -6.13 -10.30
C ALA A 144 2.74 -7.19 -9.18
N LEU A 145 3.80 -7.94 -8.90
CA LEU A 145 3.95 -8.85 -7.78
C LEU A 145 5.30 -8.60 -7.12
N ALA A 146 5.30 -8.22 -5.84
CA ALA A 146 6.50 -8.13 -5.02
C ALA A 146 6.52 -9.28 -4.02
N ARG A 147 7.58 -10.13 -4.07
CA ARG A 147 7.84 -11.17 -3.08
C ARG A 147 8.82 -10.64 -2.06
N VAL A 148 8.60 -10.93 -0.80
CA VAL A 148 9.57 -10.70 0.29
C VAL A 148 9.58 -11.95 1.19
N ASN A 149 10.74 -12.29 1.76
CA ASN A 149 10.81 -13.37 2.76
C ASN A 149 10.91 -12.75 4.15
N VAL A 150 9.97 -13.11 5.02
CA VAL A 150 9.90 -12.56 6.38
C VAL A 150 10.78 -13.35 7.37
N ARG A 151 11.31 -14.52 6.98
CA ARG A 151 12.19 -15.33 7.81
C ARG A 151 13.64 -14.83 7.70
N GLY A 152 14.40 -15.01 8.77
CA GLY A 152 15.84 -14.72 8.74
C GLY A 152 16.24 -13.29 9.09
N SER A 153 15.28 -12.42 9.42
CA SER A 153 15.56 -11.08 9.95
C SER A 153 15.06 -10.94 11.40
N ASN A 154 15.59 -9.97 12.16
CA ASN A 154 15.04 -9.65 13.48
C ASN A 154 13.57 -9.24 13.42
N ALA A 155 13.17 -8.58 12.34
CA ALA A 155 11.77 -8.29 12.04
C ALA A 155 10.96 -9.57 11.81
N GLY A 156 11.55 -10.62 11.20
CA GLY A 156 10.89 -11.89 10.94
C GLY A 156 10.43 -12.63 12.19
N ILE A 157 11.24 -12.66 13.24
CA ILE A 157 10.87 -13.30 14.53
C ILE A 157 9.64 -12.60 15.11
N TRP A 158 9.63 -11.28 15.10
CA TRP A 158 8.50 -10.49 15.58
C TRP A 158 7.27 -10.68 14.68
N LEU A 159 7.45 -10.69 13.36
CA LEU A 159 6.37 -10.94 12.38
C LEU A 159 5.74 -12.31 12.58
N GLU A 160 6.52 -13.37 12.76
CA GLU A 160 5.99 -14.71 13.05
C GLU A 160 5.18 -14.75 14.35
N ALA A 161 5.64 -14.08 15.41
CA ALA A 161 4.90 -13.98 16.67
C ALA A 161 3.59 -13.22 16.49
N SER A 162 3.62 -12.10 15.75
CA SER A 162 2.45 -11.28 15.44
C SER A 162 1.43 -12.03 14.59
N VAL A 163 1.89 -12.78 13.60
CA VAL A 163 1.04 -13.63 12.78
C VAL A 163 0.38 -14.75 13.63
N ARG A 164 1.14 -15.42 14.48
CA ARG A 164 0.58 -16.42 15.40
C ARG A 164 -0.50 -15.84 16.31
N TYR A 165 -0.25 -14.63 16.83
CA TYR A 165 -1.23 -13.91 17.63
C TYR A 165 -2.48 -13.59 16.81
N ALA A 166 -2.32 -13.04 15.59
CA ALA A 166 -3.44 -12.73 14.69
C ALA A 166 -4.28 -13.97 14.36
N LEU A 167 -3.64 -15.11 14.11
CA LEU A 167 -4.30 -16.38 13.86
C LEU A 167 -5.08 -16.88 15.08
N ALA A 168 -4.54 -16.72 16.29
CA ALA A 168 -5.22 -17.09 17.54
C ALA A 168 -6.43 -16.20 17.78
N GLU A 169 -6.30 -14.88 17.60
CA GLU A 169 -7.38 -13.91 17.75
C GLU A 169 -8.51 -14.13 16.73
N ALA A 170 -8.16 -14.47 15.47
CA ALA A 170 -9.14 -14.77 14.43
C ALA A 170 -9.94 -16.06 14.72
N ARG A 171 -9.35 -17.04 15.44
CA ARG A 171 -10.03 -18.29 15.82
C ARG A 171 -10.96 -18.12 17.03
N SER A 172 -10.60 -17.25 17.95
CA SER A 172 -11.34 -17.00 19.20
C SER A 172 -11.47 -15.48 19.39
N PRO A 173 -12.39 -14.82 18.67
CA PRO A 173 -12.51 -13.38 18.73
C PRO A 173 -12.87 -12.91 20.15
N ARG A 174 -12.13 -11.90 20.64
CA ARG A 174 -12.36 -11.24 21.91
C ARG A 174 -12.86 -9.81 21.67
N PRO A 175 -13.49 -9.15 22.64
CA PRO A 175 -13.82 -7.73 22.55
C PRO A 175 -12.58 -6.90 22.17
N GLY A 176 -12.66 -6.05 21.13
CA GLY A 176 -11.54 -5.29 20.61
C GLY A 176 -10.63 -6.03 19.63
N GLY A 177 -10.79 -7.35 19.44
CA GLY A 177 -9.95 -8.17 18.58
C GLY A 177 -9.89 -7.69 17.12
N ALA A 178 -11.02 -7.22 16.57
CA ALA A 178 -11.04 -6.66 15.22
C ALA A 178 -10.11 -5.43 15.09
N GLY A 179 -10.09 -4.55 16.08
CA GLY A 179 -9.18 -3.40 16.11
C GLY A 179 -7.71 -3.81 16.21
N VAL A 180 -7.41 -4.83 17.01
CA VAL A 180 -6.04 -5.37 17.10
C VAL A 180 -5.60 -5.97 15.77
N LEU A 181 -6.45 -6.78 15.12
CA LEU A 181 -6.15 -7.37 13.82
C LEU A 181 -5.93 -6.32 12.73
N ALA A 182 -6.72 -5.24 12.74
CA ALA A 182 -6.53 -4.11 11.83
C ALA A 182 -5.15 -3.46 12.01
N LYS A 183 -4.73 -3.20 13.25
CA LYS A 183 -3.41 -2.61 13.53
C LYS A 183 -2.26 -3.57 13.21
N LEU A 184 -2.41 -4.85 13.47
CA LEU A 184 -1.41 -5.84 13.08
C LEU A 184 -1.22 -5.91 11.56
N ALA A 185 -2.30 -5.85 10.78
CA ALA A 185 -2.18 -5.84 9.32
C ALA A 185 -1.46 -4.60 8.80
N GLU A 186 -1.77 -3.43 9.36
CA GLU A 186 -1.07 -2.20 9.03
C GLU A 186 0.45 -2.35 9.24
N VAL A 187 0.84 -2.85 10.41
CA VAL A 187 2.25 -3.05 10.73
C VAL A 187 2.89 -4.13 9.86
N LEU A 188 2.21 -5.24 9.60
CA LEU A 188 2.69 -6.29 8.69
C LEU A 188 2.93 -5.73 7.28
N PHE A 189 2.01 -4.92 6.78
CA PHE A 189 2.15 -4.29 5.46
C PHE A 189 3.35 -3.34 5.41
N ILE A 190 3.53 -2.50 6.44
CA ILE A 190 4.68 -1.60 6.55
C ILE A 190 5.99 -2.39 6.55
N GLU A 191 6.09 -3.45 7.35
CA GLU A 191 7.32 -4.26 7.41
C GLU A 191 7.60 -4.98 6.09
N MET A 192 6.57 -5.46 5.38
CA MET A 192 6.77 -6.03 4.04
C MET A 192 7.29 -4.99 3.04
N LEU A 193 6.82 -3.73 3.08
CA LEU A 193 7.37 -2.65 2.26
C LEU A 193 8.84 -2.37 2.61
N ARG A 194 9.19 -2.34 3.91
CA ARG A 194 10.57 -2.14 4.38
C ARG A 194 11.48 -3.28 3.93
N LEU A 195 11.04 -4.52 4.03
CA LEU A 195 11.77 -5.68 3.53
C LEU A 195 12.00 -5.56 2.01
N HIS A 196 10.95 -5.20 1.26
CA HIS A 196 11.07 -4.99 -0.18
C HIS A 196 12.09 -3.90 -0.53
N MET A 197 12.13 -2.78 0.22
CA MET A 197 13.12 -1.71 0.02
C MET A 197 14.56 -2.20 0.21
N ASN A 198 14.77 -3.16 1.11
CA ASN A 198 16.09 -3.69 1.45
C ASN A 198 16.53 -4.89 0.59
N GLU A 199 15.66 -5.40 -0.29
CA GLU A 199 16.06 -6.50 -1.18
C GLU A 199 17.17 -6.06 -2.16
N PRO A 200 18.12 -6.95 -2.47
CA PRO A 200 19.13 -6.67 -3.48
C PRO A 200 18.49 -6.38 -4.84
N VAL A 201 18.96 -5.33 -5.51
CA VAL A 201 18.54 -5.02 -6.88
C VAL A 201 19.40 -5.81 -7.85
N PRO A 202 18.84 -6.55 -8.81
CA PRO A 202 19.61 -7.23 -9.83
C PRO A 202 20.53 -6.23 -10.58
N SER A 203 21.78 -6.62 -10.81
CA SER A 203 22.75 -5.77 -11.52
C SER A 203 22.20 -5.34 -12.87
N GLY A 204 22.18 -4.03 -13.14
CA GLY A 204 21.70 -3.46 -14.41
C GLY A 204 20.24 -3.02 -14.44
N SER A 205 19.42 -3.34 -13.44
CA SER A 205 18.07 -2.81 -13.31
C SER A 205 18.01 -1.78 -12.19
N GLY A 206 17.94 -0.49 -12.52
CA GLY A 206 17.68 0.56 -11.53
C GLY A 206 16.29 0.40 -10.95
N ARG A 207 16.13 0.42 -9.63
CA ARG A 207 14.78 0.59 -9.04
C ARG A 207 14.28 1.99 -9.32
N THR A 208 13.01 2.07 -9.70
CA THR A 208 12.28 3.33 -9.87
C THR A 208 11.10 3.37 -8.92
N GLY A 209 10.46 4.52 -8.83
CA GLY A 209 9.32 4.77 -7.96
C GLY A 209 9.72 5.40 -6.63
N TRP A 210 8.71 5.76 -5.89
CA TRP A 210 8.86 6.53 -4.65
C TRP A 210 9.69 5.80 -3.57
N LEU A 211 9.44 4.51 -3.37
CA LEU A 211 10.19 3.70 -2.40
C LEU A 211 11.68 3.62 -2.73
N ALA A 212 12.02 3.53 -4.03
CA ALA A 212 13.41 3.60 -4.47
C ALA A 212 14.01 4.97 -4.20
N GLY A 213 13.23 6.04 -4.41
CA GLY A 213 13.63 7.41 -4.11
C GLY A 213 13.95 7.63 -2.63
N VAL A 214 13.19 7.04 -1.72
CA VAL A 214 13.48 7.12 -0.27
C VAL A 214 14.82 6.49 0.09
N GLY A 215 15.19 5.39 -0.57
CA GLY A 215 16.48 4.71 -0.38
C GLY A 215 17.67 5.39 -1.07
N ASP A 216 17.44 6.31 -1.99
CA ASP A 216 18.50 7.03 -2.69
C ASP A 216 19.09 8.15 -1.84
N ARG A 217 20.42 8.32 -1.83
CA ARG A 217 21.09 9.31 -0.98
C ARG A 217 20.65 10.75 -1.29
N VAL A 218 20.54 11.12 -2.56
CA VAL A 218 20.23 12.50 -2.97
C VAL A 218 18.72 12.72 -2.98
N VAL A 219 17.97 11.82 -3.62
CA VAL A 219 16.51 11.91 -3.73
C VAL A 219 15.86 11.72 -2.37
N GLY A 220 16.35 10.79 -1.55
CA GLY A 220 15.83 10.54 -0.20
C GLY A 220 15.99 11.75 0.73
N ALA A 221 17.15 12.44 0.66
CA ALA A 221 17.34 13.69 1.43
C ALA A 221 16.37 14.79 0.96
N ALA A 222 16.13 14.91 -0.34
CA ALA A 222 15.15 15.85 -0.89
C ALA A 222 13.70 15.49 -0.46
N LEU A 223 13.32 14.23 -0.57
CA LEU A 223 12.00 13.75 -0.11
C LEU A 223 11.80 14.01 1.38
N GLN A 224 12.80 13.71 2.20
CA GLN A 224 12.75 13.97 3.64
C GLN A 224 12.53 15.46 3.95
N ALA A 225 13.22 16.37 3.25
CA ALA A 225 13.06 17.80 3.42
C ALA A 225 11.65 18.28 3.03
N LEU A 226 11.15 17.83 1.89
CA LEU A 226 9.81 18.16 1.40
C LEU A 226 8.71 17.65 2.34
N HIS A 227 8.85 16.45 2.87
CA HIS A 227 7.88 15.86 3.81
C HIS A 227 7.93 16.52 5.19
N ALA A 228 9.12 16.87 5.67
CA ALA A 228 9.27 17.51 6.98
C ALA A 228 8.71 18.94 7.02
N LYS A 229 8.78 19.67 5.91
CA LYS A 229 8.34 21.07 5.82
C LYS A 229 7.61 21.34 4.50
N PRO A 230 6.42 20.76 4.29
CA PRO A 230 5.71 20.90 3.01
C PRO A 230 5.30 22.34 2.72
N ALA A 231 4.98 23.15 3.74
CA ALA A 231 4.57 24.53 3.59
C ALA A 231 5.74 25.50 3.30
N ALA A 232 7.00 25.10 3.51
CA ALA A 232 8.14 25.97 3.28
C ALA A 232 8.23 26.40 1.80
N PRO A 233 8.70 27.62 1.50
CA PRO A 233 8.80 28.16 0.15
C PRO A 233 10.01 27.56 -0.60
N TRP A 234 10.04 26.24 -0.74
CA TRP A 234 11.11 25.51 -1.38
C TRP A 234 11.37 25.97 -2.80
N THR A 235 12.62 26.25 -3.10
CA THR A 235 13.16 26.37 -4.45
C THR A 235 13.97 25.12 -4.81
N LEU A 236 14.16 24.86 -6.10
CA LEU A 236 15.01 23.74 -6.54
C LEU A 236 16.46 23.91 -6.05
N GLU A 237 16.92 25.14 -5.91
CA GLU A 237 18.27 25.46 -5.42
C GLU A 237 18.43 25.11 -3.94
N GLU A 238 17.48 25.53 -3.10
CA GLU A 238 17.48 25.21 -1.67
C GLU A 238 17.39 23.70 -1.44
N LEU A 239 16.52 23.03 -2.21
CA LEU A 239 16.36 21.60 -2.13
C LEU A 239 17.63 20.85 -2.55
N ALA A 240 18.30 21.30 -3.62
CA ALA A 240 19.57 20.73 -4.06
C ALA A 240 20.68 20.91 -3.01
N ARG A 241 20.73 22.08 -2.37
CA ARG A 241 21.68 22.35 -1.28
C ARG A 241 21.45 21.40 -0.09
N VAL A 242 20.20 21.19 0.31
CA VAL A 242 19.85 20.25 1.39
C VAL A 242 20.18 18.80 1.01
N ALA A 243 19.97 18.44 -0.26
CA ALA A 243 20.30 17.11 -0.78
C ALA A 243 21.80 16.89 -1.02
N GLY A 244 22.65 17.89 -0.79
CA GLY A 244 24.10 17.81 -1.04
C GLY A 244 24.43 17.57 -2.52
N SER A 245 23.71 18.26 -3.44
CA SER A 245 23.77 18.03 -4.89
C SER A 245 23.67 19.35 -5.66
N SER A 246 23.94 19.33 -6.96
CA SER A 246 23.62 20.45 -7.86
C SER A 246 22.15 20.39 -8.29
N ARG A 247 21.61 21.53 -8.74
CA ARG A 247 20.22 21.65 -9.25
C ARG A 247 19.94 20.66 -10.40
N SER A 248 20.85 20.57 -11.36
CA SER A 248 20.70 19.70 -12.53
C SER A 248 20.72 18.23 -12.14
N VAL A 249 21.68 17.83 -11.31
CA VAL A 249 21.80 16.44 -10.84
C VAL A 249 20.57 16.04 -10.00
N LEU A 250 20.11 16.90 -9.08
CA LEU A 250 18.90 16.62 -8.31
C LEU A 250 17.67 16.50 -9.23
N ALA A 251 17.46 17.46 -10.14
CA ALA A 251 16.28 17.45 -11.01
C ALA A 251 16.22 16.20 -11.88
N GLU A 252 17.35 15.85 -12.53
CA GLU A 252 17.45 14.67 -13.38
C GLU A 252 17.25 13.39 -12.60
N ARG A 253 18.01 13.20 -11.51
CA ARG A 253 17.97 11.99 -10.69
C ARG A 253 16.60 11.78 -10.03
N PHE A 254 15.99 12.86 -9.52
CA PHE A 254 14.66 12.82 -8.94
C PHE A 254 13.60 12.42 -9.99
N ALA A 255 13.65 13.00 -11.18
CA ALA A 255 12.73 12.65 -12.27
C ALA A 255 12.93 11.23 -12.76
N GLN A 256 14.17 10.76 -12.87
CA GLN A 256 14.48 9.38 -13.25
C GLN A 256 13.95 8.35 -12.25
N ILE A 257 14.11 8.62 -10.96
CA ILE A 257 13.75 7.65 -9.90
C ILE A 257 12.26 7.79 -9.53
N VAL A 258 11.78 9.00 -9.23
CA VAL A 258 10.41 9.24 -8.73
C VAL A 258 9.39 9.37 -9.86
N GLY A 259 9.85 9.66 -11.09
CA GLY A 259 9.00 9.80 -12.27
C GLY A 259 8.43 11.21 -12.50
N VAL A 260 8.69 12.17 -11.61
CA VAL A 260 8.24 13.56 -11.72
C VAL A 260 9.32 14.52 -11.22
N ALA A 261 9.25 15.80 -11.65
CA ALA A 261 10.18 16.81 -11.16
C ALA A 261 9.97 17.13 -9.66
N PRO A 262 11.01 17.52 -8.89
CA PRO A 262 10.91 17.79 -7.45
C PRO A 262 9.80 18.78 -7.06
N MET A 263 9.67 19.89 -7.76
CA MET A 263 8.66 20.91 -7.46
C MET A 263 7.23 20.48 -7.85
N GLN A 264 7.10 19.63 -8.87
CA GLN A 264 5.84 19.00 -9.21
C GLN A 264 5.42 18.00 -8.12
N TYR A 265 6.37 17.21 -7.63
CA TYR A 265 6.16 16.31 -6.50
C TYR A 265 5.69 17.08 -5.24
N LEU A 266 6.34 18.18 -4.89
CA LEU A 266 5.91 19.03 -3.77
C LEU A 266 4.47 19.50 -3.94
N THR A 267 4.09 19.92 -5.15
CA THR A 267 2.71 20.31 -5.43
C THR A 267 1.73 19.17 -5.20
N GLN A 268 2.04 17.98 -5.69
CA GLN A 268 1.21 16.78 -5.49
C GLN A 268 1.09 16.42 -4.00
N TRP A 269 2.19 16.48 -3.26
CA TRP A 269 2.21 16.22 -1.83
C TRP A 269 1.37 17.23 -1.04
N ARG A 270 1.51 18.52 -1.32
CA ARG A 270 0.69 19.60 -0.74
C ARG A 270 -0.80 19.38 -1.00
N MET A 271 -1.16 19.02 -2.23
CA MET A 271 -2.57 18.74 -2.59
C MET A 271 -3.12 17.51 -1.89
N LEU A 272 -2.29 16.49 -1.68
CA LEU A 272 -2.67 15.32 -0.89
C LEU A 272 -2.95 15.69 0.57
N LEU A 273 -2.07 16.46 1.21
CA LEU A 273 -2.27 16.97 2.57
C LEU A 273 -3.55 17.83 2.66
N ALA A 274 -3.75 18.72 1.70
CA ALA A 274 -4.96 19.55 1.62
C ALA A 274 -6.23 18.69 1.52
N SER A 275 -6.20 17.61 0.74
CA SER A 275 -7.36 16.72 0.60
C SER A 275 -7.75 16.07 1.93
N GLN A 276 -6.78 15.75 2.77
CA GLN A 276 -7.05 15.19 4.10
C GLN A 276 -7.61 16.22 5.08
N LEU A 277 -7.06 17.43 5.07
CA LEU A 277 -7.60 18.55 5.86
C LEU A 277 -9.04 18.88 5.42
N LEU A 278 -9.33 18.83 4.13
CA LEU A 278 -10.68 19.01 3.61
C LEU A 278 -11.64 17.90 4.05
N ARG A 279 -11.19 16.63 4.09
CA ARG A 279 -11.99 15.47 4.57
C ARG A 279 -12.28 15.53 6.07
N SER A 280 -11.33 16.01 6.87
CA SER A 280 -11.54 16.16 8.31
C SER A 280 -12.59 17.22 8.67
N GLY A 281 -12.99 18.03 7.69
CA GLY A 281 -13.94 19.13 7.88
C GLY A 281 -13.39 20.31 8.68
N GLN A 282 -12.15 20.23 9.14
CA GLN A 282 -11.51 21.25 9.96
C GLN A 282 -10.93 22.40 9.12
N GLY A 283 -11.04 23.61 9.61
CA GLY A 283 -10.45 24.81 9.04
C GLY A 283 -11.19 25.37 7.82
N SER A 284 -10.98 26.68 7.60
CA SER A 284 -11.40 27.38 6.40
C SER A 284 -10.48 27.05 5.22
N LEU A 285 -10.91 27.37 3.99
CA LEU A 285 -10.07 27.17 2.82
C LEU A 285 -8.76 27.98 2.89
N ALA A 286 -8.83 29.20 3.44
CA ALA A 286 -7.67 30.04 3.66
C ALA A 286 -6.67 29.41 4.63
N GLN A 287 -7.15 28.86 5.76
CA GLN A 287 -6.29 28.17 6.71
C GLN A 287 -5.63 26.93 6.10
N ILE A 288 -6.39 26.15 5.32
CA ILE A 288 -5.83 24.98 4.63
C ILE A 288 -4.80 25.39 3.58
N ALA A 289 -5.05 26.46 2.82
CA ALA A 289 -4.11 26.98 1.84
C ALA A 289 -2.78 27.37 2.50
N ASP A 290 -2.84 28.11 3.60
CA ASP A 290 -1.67 28.53 4.38
C ASP A 290 -0.91 27.32 4.94
N GLU A 291 -1.63 26.37 5.55
CA GLU A 291 -1.05 25.15 6.15
C GLU A 291 -0.31 24.27 5.15
N VAL A 292 -0.74 24.26 3.88
CA VAL A 292 -0.04 23.55 2.80
C VAL A 292 0.90 24.43 1.98
N GLY A 293 1.15 25.67 2.42
CA GLY A 293 2.17 26.57 1.86
C GLY A 293 1.75 27.34 0.61
N TYR A 294 0.47 27.71 0.50
CA TYR A 294 -0.03 28.64 -0.52
C TYR A 294 -0.35 30.00 0.08
N GLN A 295 0.20 31.05 -0.51
CA GLN A 295 -0.01 32.43 -0.04
C GLN A 295 -1.41 32.98 -0.35
N THR A 296 -2.13 32.39 -1.32
CA THR A 296 -3.47 32.87 -1.71
C THR A 296 -4.41 31.70 -1.99
N ASP A 297 -5.69 31.87 -1.61
CA ASP A 297 -6.78 30.94 -1.88
C ASP A 297 -6.95 30.65 -3.37
N THR A 298 -6.69 31.66 -4.20
CA THR A 298 -6.82 31.53 -5.66
C THR A 298 -5.76 30.60 -6.23
N ALA A 299 -4.49 30.73 -5.81
CA ALA A 299 -3.40 29.86 -6.24
C ALA A 299 -3.63 28.41 -5.74
N PHE A 300 -4.05 28.27 -4.48
CA PHE A 300 -4.42 26.99 -3.90
C PHE A 300 -5.58 26.32 -4.68
N SER A 301 -6.67 27.05 -4.89
CA SER A 301 -7.86 26.50 -5.58
C SER A 301 -7.56 26.07 -7.01
N ARG A 302 -6.71 26.82 -7.74
CA ARG A 302 -6.25 26.42 -9.08
C ARG A 302 -5.41 25.16 -9.06
N ALA A 303 -4.45 25.03 -8.12
CA ALA A 303 -3.61 23.85 -7.97
C ALA A 303 -4.46 22.63 -7.58
N PHE A 304 -5.37 22.80 -6.62
CA PHE A 304 -6.25 21.72 -6.17
C PHE A 304 -7.19 21.24 -7.29
N ARG A 305 -7.82 22.16 -8.03
CA ARG A 305 -8.67 21.80 -9.18
C ARG A 305 -7.89 21.07 -10.27
N ARG A 306 -6.63 21.45 -10.54
CA ARG A 306 -5.79 20.75 -11.51
C ARG A 306 -5.50 19.30 -11.08
N GLU A 307 -5.28 19.06 -9.79
CA GLU A 307 -4.97 17.73 -9.26
C GLU A 307 -6.21 16.87 -9.02
N TYR A 308 -7.32 17.45 -8.56
CA TYR A 308 -8.53 16.73 -8.15
C TYR A 308 -9.72 16.88 -9.09
N GLY A 309 -9.60 17.71 -10.14
CA GLY A 309 -10.68 17.95 -11.11
C GLY A 309 -11.78 18.90 -10.61
N LEU A 310 -11.91 19.07 -9.29
CA LEU A 310 -12.92 19.91 -8.64
C LEU A 310 -12.28 20.99 -7.78
N PRO A 311 -12.92 22.17 -7.63
CA PRO A 311 -12.52 23.16 -6.64
C PRO A 311 -12.60 22.59 -5.21
N PRO A 312 -11.74 23.05 -4.25
CA PRO A 312 -11.67 22.51 -2.89
C PRO A 312 -13.02 22.46 -2.16
N ALA A 313 -13.84 23.51 -2.25
CA ALA A 313 -15.14 23.56 -1.62
C ALA A 313 -16.15 22.54 -2.21
N ALA A 314 -16.16 22.36 -3.52
CA ALA A 314 -16.99 21.37 -4.19
C ALA A 314 -16.53 19.94 -3.83
N TRP A 315 -15.24 19.72 -3.81
CA TRP A 315 -14.65 18.44 -3.42
C TRP A 315 -14.95 18.09 -1.96
N ARG A 316 -14.85 19.04 -1.02
CA ARG A 316 -15.23 18.83 0.39
C ARG A 316 -16.70 18.36 0.52
N ARG A 317 -17.63 19.00 -0.22
CA ARG A 317 -19.04 18.59 -0.19
C ARG A 317 -19.28 17.19 -0.74
N SER A 318 -18.58 16.80 -1.84
CA SER A 318 -18.72 15.45 -2.40
C SER A 318 -18.24 14.36 -1.42
N GLN A 319 -17.21 14.63 -0.61
CA GLN A 319 -16.74 13.69 0.40
C GLN A 319 -17.72 13.53 1.58
N GLY A 320 -18.37 14.61 1.99
CA GLY A 320 -19.41 14.56 3.05
C GLY A 320 -20.64 13.78 2.63
N ALA A 321 -21.05 13.88 1.38
CA ALA A 321 -22.18 13.11 0.85
C ALA A 321 -21.90 11.59 0.79
N ALA A 322 -20.65 11.22 0.49
CA ALA A 322 -20.22 9.80 0.44
C ALA A 322 -20.10 9.14 1.83
N ALA A 323 -19.90 9.93 2.89
CA ALA A 323 -19.80 9.43 4.27
C ALA A 323 -21.18 9.24 4.95
N SER A 324 -22.27 9.67 4.32
CA SER A 324 -23.64 9.67 4.88
C SER A 324 -24.53 8.59 4.25
N VAL A 325 -24.00 7.74 3.38
CA VAL A 325 -24.64 6.58 2.75
C VAL A 325 -24.03 5.29 3.29
#